data_079f8de518d04aa2cfe0b9c13c81fbaf
#
_entry.id   079f8de518d04aa2cfe0b9c13c81fbaf
#
_cell.length_a   1.000
_cell.length_b   1.000
_cell.length_c   1.000
_cell.angle_alpha   90.00
_cell.angle_beta   90.00
_cell.angle_gamma   90.00
#
_symmetry.space_group_name_H-M   'P 1'
#
loop_
_entity.id
_entity.type
_entity.pdbx_description
1 polymer ?
#
loop_
_entity_poly.entity_id
_entity_poly.type
_entity_poly.pdbx_seq_one_letter_code
_entity_poly.pdbx_strand_id
1 'polypeptide(L)'
;IGAVICALAMYKGIFAILLIGSYLTGIFQSSLGFYRFAATDTASDSFKAKAISYTMAGGLLSAIIGPQLVKVTSDFYTIPFLGVYVTVIFINIIGAFLFLFLDIPIPKKSTSNELPSRTRIQILKTPRILNSIVIAMVCYALMTLVMTSTPLAVVGCGFTQNNAADIVGAHVLAMFLPSFFTGHLINRFGVNKIISIGLILLFSAGLVNLSGISLGNFFT
;
A
#
# COMPACT_ATOMS: atom_id res chain seq x y z
N ILE A 1 -8.95 15.02 6.01
CA ILE A 1 -8.68 15.58 7.34
C ILE A 1 -7.20 15.38 7.69
N GLY A 2 -6.65 14.14 7.68
CA GLY A 2 -5.24 13.86 8.05
C GLY A 2 -4.24 14.73 7.27
N ALA A 3 -4.36 14.80 5.94
CA ALA A 3 -3.47 15.59 5.10
C ALA A 3 -3.52 17.11 5.42
N VAL A 4 -4.70 17.64 5.79
CA VAL A 4 -4.85 19.05 6.21
C VAL A 4 -4.09 19.28 7.52
N ILE A 5 -4.20 18.37 8.47
CA ILE A 5 -3.49 18.46 9.75
C ILE A 5 -1.98 18.35 9.53
N CYS A 6 -1.52 17.47 8.63
CA CYS A 6 -0.10 17.40 8.27
C CYS A 6 0.39 18.70 7.60
N ALA A 7 -0.39 19.30 6.70
CA ALA A 7 -0.03 20.58 6.08
C ALA A 7 0.09 21.70 7.13
N LEU A 8 -0.87 21.77 8.07
CA LEU A 8 -0.80 22.71 9.20
C LEU A 8 0.40 22.47 10.10
N ALA A 9 0.74 21.19 10.35
CA ALA A 9 1.93 20.81 11.12
C ALA A 9 3.22 21.30 10.46
N MET A 10 3.34 21.12 9.15
CA MET A 10 4.49 21.61 8.37
C MET A 10 4.57 23.14 8.42
N TYR A 11 3.43 23.82 8.23
CA TYR A 11 3.36 25.28 8.30
C TYR A 11 3.76 25.83 9.67
N LYS A 12 3.32 25.17 10.74
CA LYS A 12 3.62 25.57 12.13
C LYS A 12 4.97 25.05 12.66
N GLY A 13 5.63 24.12 11.97
CA GLY A 13 6.83 23.45 12.45
C GLY A 13 6.63 22.59 13.70
N ILE A 14 5.41 22.07 13.94
CA ILE A 14 5.08 21.30 15.16
C ILE A 14 4.99 19.82 14.86
N PHE A 15 5.99 19.06 15.28
CA PHE A 15 6.09 17.62 15.03
C PHE A 15 4.93 16.81 15.65
N ALA A 16 4.44 17.18 16.85
CA ALA A 16 3.33 16.49 17.49
C ALA A 16 2.03 16.52 16.64
N ILE A 17 1.76 17.65 15.97
CA ILE A 17 0.61 17.80 15.07
C ILE A 17 0.80 16.91 13.83
N LEU A 18 2.04 16.78 13.32
CA LEU A 18 2.36 15.91 12.21
C LEU A 18 2.06 14.44 12.55
N LEU A 19 2.40 13.98 13.75
CA LEU A 19 2.09 12.64 14.23
C LEU A 19 0.58 12.37 14.25
N ILE A 20 -0.21 13.33 14.74
CA ILE A 20 -1.68 13.22 14.76
C ILE A 20 -2.23 13.13 13.32
N GLY A 21 -1.75 13.99 12.43
CA GLY A 21 -2.14 13.97 11.02
C GLY A 21 -1.77 12.64 10.33
N SER A 22 -0.57 12.14 10.59
CA SER A 22 -0.11 10.85 10.06
C SER A 22 -0.93 9.67 10.60
N TYR A 23 -1.29 9.69 11.88
CA TYR A 23 -2.18 8.67 12.47
C TYR A 23 -3.55 8.64 11.78
N LEU A 24 -4.16 9.79 11.57
CA LEU A 24 -5.44 9.89 10.86
C LEU A 24 -5.33 9.43 9.39
N THR A 25 -4.22 9.73 8.74
CA THR A 25 -3.94 9.23 7.38
C THR A 25 -3.79 7.72 7.38
N GLY A 26 -3.17 7.13 8.41
CA GLY A 26 -3.04 5.68 8.60
C GLY A 26 -4.39 4.96 8.72
N ILE A 27 -5.38 5.57 9.39
CA ILE A 27 -6.76 5.04 9.46
C ILE A 27 -7.36 4.94 8.04
N PHE A 28 -7.21 5.97 7.23
CA PHE A 28 -7.64 5.95 5.83
C PHE A 28 -6.90 4.87 5.04
N GLN A 29 -5.58 4.79 5.19
CA GLN A 29 -4.74 3.80 4.50
C GLN A 29 -5.20 2.36 4.78
N SER A 30 -5.66 2.05 6.01
CA SER A 30 -6.16 0.73 6.36
C SER A 30 -7.40 0.31 5.56
N SER A 31 -8.20 1.27 5.11
CA SER A 31 -9.41 1.01 4.33
C SER A 31 -9.15 0.79 2.84
N LEU A 32 -8.00 1.19 2.31
CA LEU A 32 -7.67 1.01 0.88
C LEU A 32 -7.67 -0.46 0.44
N GLY A 33 -7.26 -1.36 1.33
CA GLY A 33 -7.27 -2.80 1.07
C GLY A 33 -8.66 -3.38 0.76
N PHE A 34 -9.73 -2.70 1.19
CA PHE A 34 -11.12 -3.14 0.96
C PHE A 34 -11.67 -2.75 -0.40
N TYR A 35 -11.08 -1.79 -1.12
CA TYR A 35 -11.59 -1.36 -2.42
C TYR A 35 -11.64 -2.48 -3.46
N ARG A 36 -10.68 -3.39 -3.44
CA ARG A 36 -10.69 -4.58 -4.30
C ARG A 36 -11.89 -5.51 -4.02
N PHE A 37 -12.32 -5.61 -2.76
CA PHE A 37 -13.50 -6.39 -2.39
C PHE A 37 -14.79 -5.66 -2.78
N ALA A 38 -14.88 -4.36 -2.53
CA ALA A 38 -16.00 -3.55 -2.99
C ALA A 38 -16.17 -3.62 -4.51
N ALA A 39 -15.07 -3.63 -5.27
CA ALA A 39 -15.12 -3.81 -6.72
C ALA A 39 -15.66 -5.20 -7.12
N THR A 40 -15.39 -6.26 -6.34
CA THR A 40 -15.96 -7.59 -6.60
C THR A 40 -17.42 -7.70 -6.21
N ASP A 41 -17.86 -6.97 -5.20
CA ASP A 41 -19.25 -6.99 -4.74
C ASP A 41 -20.20 -6.31 -5.75
N THR A 42 -19.68 -5.35 -6.52
CA THR A 42 -20.43 -4.65 -7.58
C THR A 42 -20.34 -5.35 -8.95
N ALA A 43 -19.40 -6.27 -9.13
CA ALA A 43 -19.15 -6.95 -10.39
C ALA A 43 -20.01 -8.21 -10.58
N SER A 44 -20.39 -8.50 -11.83
CA SER A 44 -20.97 -9.81 -12.19
C SER A 44 -19.94 -10.93 -11.95
N ASP A 45 -20.40 -12.17 -11.74
CA ASP A 45 -19.52 -13.30 -11.41
C ASP A 45 -18.42 -13.52 -12.48
N SER A 46 -18.73 -13.32 -13.75
CA SER A 46 -17.78 -13.41 -14.86
C SER A 46 -16.75 -12.26 -14.88
N PHE A 47 -17.05 -11.14 -14.23
CA PHE A 47 -16.22 -9.94 -14.25
C PHE A 47 -15.40 -9.73 -12.97
N LYS A 48 -15.69 -10.46 -11.89
CA LYS A 48 -15.02 -10.29 -10.58
C LYS A 48 -13.48 -10.30 -10.67
N ALA A 49 -12.92 -11.26 -11.41
CA ALA A 49 -11.46 -11.35 -11.58
C ALA A 49 -10.88 -10.12 -12.31
N LYS A 50 -11.60 -9.59 -13.31
CA LYS A 50 -11.20 -8.37 -14.03
C LYS A 50 -11.32 -7.12 -13.15
N ALA A 51 -12.36 -7.05 -12.31
CA ALA A 51 -12.56 -5.94 -11.38
C ALA A 51 -11.40 -5.82 -10.38
N ILE A 52 -10.90 -6.94 -9.84
CA ILE A 52 -9.69 -6.95 -9.01
C ILE A 52 -8.49 -6.44 -9.80
N SER A 53 -8.29 -6.94 -11.03
CA SER A 53 -7.16 -6.52 -11.87
C SER A 53 -7.18 -5.03 -12.18
N TYR A 54 -8.33 -4.43 -12.46
CA TYR A 54 -8.46 -2.99 -12.70
C TYR A 54 -8.19 -2.17 -11.43
N THR A 55 -8.66 -2.64 -10.27
CA THR A 55 -8.34 -2.00 -9.00
C THR A 55 -6.83 -2.02 -8.72
N MET A 56 -6.17 -3.14 -9.00
CA MET A 56 -4.71 -3.27 -8.88
C MET A 56 -3.97 -2.41 -9.89
N ALA A 57 -4.50 -2.24 -11.12
CA ALA A 57 -3.94 -1.34 -12.13
C ALA A 57 -3.94 0.13 -11.66
N GLY A 58 -4.96 0.56 -10.91
CA GLY A 58 -4.99 1.87 -10.25
C GLY A 58 -3.80 2.04 -9.27
N GLY A 59 -3.45 0.99 -8.52
CA GLY A 59 -2.26 0.97 -7.67
C GLY A 59 -0.96 1.15 -8.47
N LEU A 60 -0.84 0.50 -9.63
CA LEU A 60 0.31 0.66 -10.52
C LEU A 60 0.45 2.08 -11.07
N LEU A 61 -0.66 2.71 -11.48
CA LEU A 61 -0.67 4.11 -11.90
C LEU A 61 -0.22 5.04 -10.77
N SER A 62 -0.71 4.82 -9.55
CA SER A 62 -0.30 5.62 -8.39
C SER A 62 1.18 5.46 -8.05
N ALA A 63 1.76 4.28 -8.31
CA ALA A 63 3.19 4.01 -8.12
C ALA A 63 4.08 4.84 -9.05
N ILE A 64 3.61 5.13 -10.26
CA ILE A 64 4.32 5.99 -11.22
C ILE A 64 4.11 7.46 -10.89
N ILE A 65 2.86 7.87 -10.70
CA ILE A 65 2.47 9.28 -10.56
C ILE A 65 2.90 9.83 -9.19
N GLY A 66 2.75 9.05 -8.12
CA GLY A 66 3.00 9.50 -6.74
C GLY A 66 4.39 10.07 -6.52
N PRO A 67 5.48 9.32 -6.78
CA PRO A 67 6.84 9.82 -6.61
C PRO A 67 7.16 11.04 -7.49
N GLN A 68 6.62 11.09 -8.73
CA GLN A 68 6.82 12.23 -9.60
C GLN A 68 6.13 13.50 -9.07
N LEU A 69 4.93 13.36 -8.52
CA LEU A 69 4.24 14.46 -7.84
C LEU A 69 5.06 14.98 -6.64
N VAL A 70 5.63 14.08 -5.85
CA VAL A 70 6.50 14.48 -4.73
C VAL A 70 7.69 15.30 -5.24
N LYS A 71 8.39 14.85 -6.30
CA LYS A 71 9.53 15.57 -6.87
C LYS A 71 9.18 16.99 -7.33
N VAL A 72 8.03 17.15 -7.97
CA VAL A 72 7.59 18.46 -8.50
C VAL A 72 7.10 19.38 -7.40
N THR A 73 6.51 18.82 -6.33
CA THR A 73 5.80 19.61 -5.32
C THR A 73 6.57 19.78 -4.01
N SER A 74 7.67 19.04 -3.78
CA SER A 74 8.47 19.12 -2.56
C SER A 74 9.01 20.53 -2.28
N ASP A 75 9.45 21.21 -3.32
CA ASP A 75 10.11 22.52 -3.23
C ASP A 75 9.24 23.66 -3.79
N PHE A 76 7.95 23.41 -4.01
CA PHE A 76 7.03 24.41 -4.58
C PHE A 76 6.77 25.60 -3.65
N TYR A 77 6.89 25.39 -2.35
CA TYR A 77 6.77 26.44 -1.32
C TYR A 77 8.12 26.63 -0.62
N THR A 78 8.26 27.76 0.07
CA THR A 78 9.43 28.07 0.92
C THR A 78 9.61 27.08 2.07
N ILE A 79 8.52 26.40 2.49
CA ILE A 79 8.53 25.33 3.49
C ILE A 79 8.65 23.99 2.76
N PRO A 80 9.75 23.24 2.94
CA PRO A 80 9.93 21.94 2.29
C PRO A 80 8.76 20.99 2.57
N PHE A 81 8.35 20.22 1.56
CA PHE A 81 7.23 19.25 1.60
C PHE A 81 5.83 19.81 1.89
N LEU A 82 5.65 21.10 2.15
CA LEU A 82 4.30 21.68 2.31
C LEU A 82 3.49 21.48 1.02
N GLY A 83 4.11 21.66 -0.13
CA GLY A 83 3.47 21.44 -1.44
C GLY A 83 2.95 20.02 -1.63
N VAL A 84 3.68 19.03 -1.12
CA VAL A 84 3.24 17.62 -1.16
C VAL A 84 1.93 17.43 -0.43
N TYR A 85 1.80 17.92 0.81
CA TYR A 85 0.56 17.80 1.59
C TYR A 85 -0.60 18.57 0.96
N VAL A 86 -0.35 19.76 0.40
CA VAL A 86 -1.36 20.53 -0.34
C VAL A 86 -1.85 19.73 -1.55
N THR A 87 -0.95 19.13 -2.32
CA THR A 87 -1.30 18.28 -3.47
C THR A 87 -2.12 17.06 -3.03
N VAL A 88 -1.77 16.41 -1.94
CA VAL A 88 -2.53 15.30 -1.36
C VAL A 88 -3.94 15.76 -0.96
N ILE A 89 -4.12 16.97 -0.42
CA ILE A 89 -5.45 17.52 -0.09
C ILE A 89 -6.28 17.63 -1.37
N PHE A 90 -5.74 18.20 -2.46
CA PHE A 90 -6.45 18.33 -3.73
C PHE A 90 -6.85 16.99 -4.30
N ILE A 91 -5.93 16.01 -4.33
CA ILE A 91 -6.22 14.65 -4.81
C ILE A 91 -7.32 13.99 -3.96
N ASN A 92 -7.29 14.16 -2.64
CA ASN A 92 -8.33 13.61 -1.75
C ASN A 92 -9.70 14.27 -1.98
N ILE A 93 -9.75 15.58 -2.28
CA ILE A 93 -11.00 16.26 -2.61
C ILE A 93 -11.57 15.71 -3.92
N ILE A 94 -10.73 15.57 -4.97
CA ILE A 94 -11.13 14.98 -6.25
C ILE A 94 -11.62 13.54 -6.03
N GLY A 95 -10.87 12.74 -5.26
CA GLY A 95 -11.24 11.39 -4.91
C GLY A 95 -12.58 11.32 -4.16
N ALA A 96 -12.79 12.18 -3.17
CA ALA A 96 -14.05 12.24 -2.44
C ALA A 96 -15.23 12.60 -3.36
N PHE A 97 -15.00 13.50 -4.33
CA PHE A 97 -16.03 13.85 -5.32
C PHE A 97 -16.36 12.66 -6.23
N LEU A 98 -15.36 11.87 -6.64
CA LEU A 98 -15.57 10.66 -7.45
C LEU A 98 -16.41 9.61 -6.68
N PHE A 99 -16.27 9.51 -5.35
CA PHE A 99 -17.08 8.59 -4.54
C PHE A 99 -18.57 8.92 -4.55
N LEU A 100 -18.98 10.16 -4.84
CA LEU A 100 -20.40 10.52 -4.97
C LEU A 100 -21.09 9.84 -6.18
N PHE A 101 -20.31 9.40 -7.15
CA PHE A 101 -20.81 8.69 -8.35
C PHE A 101 -20.77 7.16 -8.19
N LEU A 102 -20.27 6.65 -7.06
CA LEU A 102 -20.23 5.22 -6.79
C LEU A 102 -21.54 4.77 -6.16
N ASP A 103 -22.23 3.87 -6.84
CA ASP A 103 -23.36 3.13 -6.30
C ASP A 103 -22.87 1.72 -5.89
N ILE A 104 -22.63 1.55 -4.60
CA ILE A 104 -22.18 0.26 -4.05
C ILE A 104 -23.37 -0.41 -3.39
N PRO A 105 -23.82 -1.59 -3.85
CA PRO A 105 -24.95 -2.28 -3.27
C PRO A 105 -24.65 -2.68 -1.82
N ILE A 106 -25.62 -2.40 -0.94
CA ILE A 106 -25.51 -2.86 0.46
C ILE A 106 -25.56 -4.37 0.48
N PRO A 107 -24.61 -5.07 1.11
CA PRO A 107 -24.63 -6.53 1.21
C PRO A 107 -25.98 -6.99 1.79
N LYS A 108 -26.66 -7.90 1.08
CA LYS A 108 -27.90 -8.48 1.59
C LYS A 108 -27.58 -9.19 2.90
N LYS A 109 -28.34 -8.87 3.96
CA LYS A 109 -28.26 -9.66 5.20
C LYS A 109 -28.59 -11.11 4.86
N SER A 110 -27.68 -12.02 5.22
CA SER A 110 -27.92 -13.46 5.11
C SER A 110 -29.25 -13.80 5.76
N THR A 111 -30.16 -14.37 5.01
CA THR A 111 -31.46 -14.83 5.53
C THR A 111 -31.20 -15.99 6.49
N SER A 112 -31.93 -16.06 7.58
CA SER A 112 -31.74 -16.82 8.80
C SER A 112 -31.66 -18.36 8.68
N ASN A 113 -31.48 -18.92 7.48
CA ASN A 113 -31.35 -20.38 7.24
C ASN A 113 -29.90 -20.82 6.93
N GLU A 114 -28.91 -19.95 7.03
CA GLU A 114 -27.52 -20.36 6.91
C GLU A 114 -27.00 -20.90 8.23
N LEU A 115 -26.18 -21.97 8.15
CA LEU A 115 -25.48 -22.57 9.29
C LEU A 115 -24.89 -21.49 10.19
N PRO A 116 -24.94 -21.60 11.53
CA PRO A 116 -24.46 -20.60 12.44
C PRO A 116 -23.02 -20.20 12.07
N SER A 117 -22.80 -18.92 11.78
CA SER A 117 -21.49 -18.44 11.38
C SER A 117 -20.47 -18.73 12.49
N ARG A 118 -19.32 -19.28 12.09
CA ARG A 118 -18.23 -19.58 13.05
C ARG A 118 -17.85 -18.33 13.81
N THR A 119 -17.68 -18.45 15.12
CA THR A 119 -17.19 -17.34 15.93
C THR A 119 -15.77 -16.95 15.51
N ARG A 120 -15.40 -15.67 15.69
CA ARG A 120 -14.04 -15.17 15.37
C ARG A 120 -12.95 -16.01 16.01
N ILE A 121 -13.17 -16.47 17.26
CA ILE A 121 -12.22 -17.32 18.02
C ILE A 121 -12.06 -18.69 17.35
N GLN A 122 -13.15 -19.31 16.88
CA GLN A 122 -13.09 -20.59 16.18
C GLN A 122 -12.33 -20.48 14.86
N ILE A 123 -12.50 -19.36 14.14
CA ILE A 123 -11.76 -19.08 12.92
C ILE A 123 -10.26 -18.94 13.22
N LEU A 124 -9.88 -18.15 14.23
CA LEU A 124 -8.49 -17.96 14.64
C LEU A 124 -7.83 -19.23 15.16
N LYS A 125 -8.58 -20.15 15.78
CA LYS A 125 -8.07 -21.46 16.23
C LYS A 125 -7.78 -22.43 15.09
N THR A 126 -8.18 -22.12 13.86
CA THR A 126 -7.87 -22.97 12.68
C THR A 126 -6.40 -22.75 12.29
N PRO A 127 -5.50 -23.76 12.41
CA PRO A 127 -4.05 -23.58 12.23
C PRO A 127 -3.69 -22.99 10.86
N ARG A 128 -4.43 -23.41 9.81
CA ARG A 128 -4.20 -22.92 8.44
C ARG A 128 -4.47 -21.41 8.32
N ILE A 129 -5.52 -20.92 8.98
CA ILE A 129 -5.88 -19.48 8.99
C ILE A 129 -4.89 -18.71 9.85
N LEU A 130 -4.55 -19.22 11.02
CA LEU A 130 -3.57 -18.58 11.91
C LEU A 130 -2.21 -18.42 11.24
N ASN A 131 -1.70 -19.48 10.61
CA ASN A 131 -0.44 -19.43 9.86
C ASN A 131 -0.48 -18.39 8.73
N SER A 132 -1.59 -18.32 7.98
CA SER A 132 -1.74 -17.31 6.92
C SER A 132 -1.71 -15.89 7.48
N ILE A 133 -2.37 -15.66 8.62
CA ILE A 133 -2.37 -14.35 9.30
C ILE A 133 -0.95 -13.99 9.76
N VAL A 134 -0.25 -14.92 10.42
CA VAL A 134 1.12 -14.68 10.92
C VAL A 134 2.08 -14.37 9.77
N ILE A 135 2.04 -15.17 8.69
CA ILE A 135 2.88 -14.93 7.50
C ILE A 135 2.57 -13.55 6.91
N ALA A 136 1.30 -13.22 6.73
CA ALA A 136 0.91 -11.91 6.19
C ALA A 136 1.38 -10.75 7.08
N MET A 137 1.25 -10.88 8.42
CA MET A 137 1.72 -9.87 9.37
C MET A 137 3.23 -9.68 9.28
N VAL A 138 4.01 -10.76 9.28
CA VAL A 138 5.48 -10.69 9.23
C VAL A 138 5.93 -10.09 7.89
N CYS A 139 5.41 -10.58 6.78
CA CYS A 139 5.77 -10.06 5.45
C CYS A 139 5.43 -8.56 5.32
N TYR A 140 4.25 -8.15 5.80
CA TYR A 140 3.83 -6.75 5.75
C TYR A 140 4.69 -5.86 6.66
N ALA A 141 5.02 -6.33 7.86
CA ALA A 141 5.88 -5.60 8.78
C ALA A 141 7.29 -5.40 8.20
N LEU A 142 7.89 -6.44 7.62
CA LEU A 142 9.20 -6.36 6.97
C LEU A 142 9.17 -5.43 5.76
N MET A 143 8.15 -5.55 4.90
CA MET A 143 7.96 -4.65 3.75
C MET A 143 7.86 -3.19 4.21
N THR A 144 7.04 -2.91 5.21
CA THR A 144 6.86 -1.55 5.74
C THR A 144 8.14 -1.02 6.36
N LEU A 145 8.89 -1.86 7.09
CA LEU A 145 10.18 -1.49 7.68
C LEU A 145 11.15 -1.05 6.58
N VAL A 146 11.35 -1.85 5.55
CA VAL A 146 12.24 -1.52 4.43
C VAL A 146 11.75 -0.28 3.69
N MET A 147 10.47 -0.21 3.35
CA MET A 147 9.90 0.90 2.59
C MET A 147 10.01 2.25 3.32
N THR A 148 9.93 2.27 4.66
CA THR A 148 10.02 3.51 5.43
C THR A 148 11.45 3.91 5.77
N SER A 149 12.34 2.94 5.99
CA SER A 149 13.73 3.20 6.33
C SER A 149 14.61 3.53 5.12
N THR A 150 14.32 2.95 3.95
CA THR A 150 15.14 3.13 2.74
C THR A 150 15.27 4.60 2.32
N PRO A 151 14.21 5.42 2.22
CA PRO A 151 14.37 6.85 1.87
C PRO A 151 15.26 7.62 2.82
N LEU A 152 15.16 7.32 4.13
CA LEU A 152 16.02 7.95 5.15
C LEU A 152 17.47 7.52 4.99
N ALA A 153 17.72 6.23 4.71
CA ALA A 153 19.06 5.71 4.47
C ALA A 153 19.68 6.31 3.20
N VAL A 154 18.93 6.41 2.12
CA VAL A 154 19.38 7.02 0.86
C VAL A 154 19.85 8.47 1.08
N VAL A 155 19.04 9.29 1.73
CA VAL A 155 19.39 10.66 2.05
C VAL A 155 20.56 10.72 3.05
N GLY A 156 20.55 9.85 4.06
CA GLY A 156 21.62 9.74 5.05
C GLY A 156 22.98 9.32 4.46
N CYS A 157 22.99 8.58 3.35
CA CYS A 157 24.19 8.22 2.58
C CYS A 157 24.64 9.30 1.59
N GLY A 158 23.98 10.47 1.58
CA GLY A 158 24.37 11.62 0.74
C GLY A 158 23.72 11.65 -0.64
N PHE A 159 22.78 10.77 -0.95
CA PHE A 159 22.01 10.82 -2.18
C PHE A 159 20.87 11.83 -2.09
N THR A 160 20.32 12.21 -3.24
CA THR A 160 19.28 13.24 -3.31
C THR A 160 17.90 12.69 -2.91
N GLN A 161 16.98 13.58 -2.53
CA GLN A 161 15.58 13.23 -2.30
C GLN A 161 14.90 12.67 -3.55
N ASN A 162 15.32 13.12 -4.75
CA ASN A 162 14.84 12.59 -6.01
C ASN A 162 15.23 11.12 -6.20
N ASN A 163 16.46 10.73 -5.81
CA ASN A 163 16.86 9.33 -5.81
C ASN A 163 16.01 8.50 -4.86
N ALA A 164 15.73 9.02 -3.66
CA ALA A 164 14.85 8.33 -2.71
C ALA A 164 13.43 8.14 -3.29
N ALA A 165 12.87 9.15 -3.96
CA ALA A 165 11.57 9.06 -4.60
C ALA A 165 11.55 8.03 -5.75
N ASP A 166 12.63 7.94 -6.55
CA ASP A 166 12.75 6.93 -7.62
C ASP A 166 12.82 5.51 -7.07
N ILE A 167 13.59 5.31 -5.99
CA ILE A 167 13.70 4.01 -5.33
C ILE A 167 12.35 3.57 -4.78
N VAL A 168 11.62 4.46 -4.09
CA VAL A 168 10.26 4.15 -3.61
C VAL A 168 9.33 3.85 -4.77
N GLY A 169 9.39 4.61 -5.86
CA GLY A 169 8.62 4.36 -7.07
C GLY A 169 8.89 2.98 -7.67
N ALA A 170 10.16 2.62 -7.82
CA ALA A 170 10.57 1.31 -8.32
C ALA A 170 10.11 0.17 -7.40
N HIS A 171 10.23 0.35 -6.08
CA HIS A 171 9.74 -0.62 -5.09
C HIS A 171 8.23 -0.84 -5.21
N VAL A 172 7.44 0.23 -5.30
CA VAL A 172 5.97 0.13 -5.44
C VAL A 172 5.60 -0.49 -6.78
N LEU A 173 6.31 -0.17 -7.88
CA LEU A 173 6.14 -0.83 -9.17
C LEU A 173 6.40 -2.34 -9.06
N ALA A 174 7.51 -2.74 -8.44
CA ALA A 174 7.87 -4.14 -8.22
C ALA A 174 6.84 -4.88 -7.34
N MET A 175 6.16 -4.18 -6.44
CA MET A 175 5.09 -4.73 -5.59
C MET A 175 3.81 -5.01 -6.39
N PHE A 176 3.39 -4.09 -7.26
CA PHE A 176 2.13 -4.22 -8.00
C PHE A 176 2.26 -5.02 -9.29
N LEU A 177 3.38 -4.91 -10.02
CA LEU A 177 3.57 -5.55 -11.32
C LEU A 177 3.40 -7.09 -11.26
N PRO A 178 3.99 -7.82 -10.29
CA PRO A 178 3.83 -9.27 -10.21
C PRO A 178 2.40 -9.72 -9.93
N SER A 179 1.55 -8.88 -9.32
CA SER A 179 0.17 -9.28 -8.98
C SER A 179 -0.66 -9.68 -10.20
N PHE A 180 -0.35 -9.17 -11.40
CA PHE A 180 -1.01 -9.56 -12.64
C PHE A 180 -0.70 -11.01 -13.05
N PHE A 181 0.44 -11.55 -12.65
CA PHE A 181 0.91 -12.89 -13.03
C PHE A 181 0.77 -13.90 -11.88
N THR A 182 0.79 -13.44 -10.64
CA THR A 182 0.80 -14.29 -9.45
C THR A 182 -0.39 -15.23 -9.40
N GLY A 183 -1.58 -14.81 -9.85
CA GLY A 183 -2.76 -15.67 -9.93
C GLY A 183 -2.54 -16.88 -10.85
N HIS A 184 -1.93 -16.69 -12.00
CA HIS A 184 -1.60 -17.78 -12.93
C HIS A 184 -0.53 -18.72 -12.35
N LEU A 185 0.47 -18.17 -11.68
CA LEU A 185 1.52 -18.92 -11.01
C LEU A 185 0.97 -19.77 -9.87
N ILE A 186 0.05 -19.23 -9.06
CA ILE A 186 -0.63 -19.95 -7.98
C ILE A 186 -1.43 -21.12 -8.54
N ASN A 187 -2.18 -20.92 -9.62
CA ASN A 187 -2.96 -21.98 -10.26
C ASN A 187 -2.07 -23.11 -10.80
N ARG A 188 -0.87 -22.78 -11.30
CA ARG A 188 0.05 -23.75 -11.88
C ARG A 188 0.92 -24.47 -10.84
N PHE A 189 1.42 -23.76 -9.84
CA PHE A 189 2.44 -24.27 -8.90
C PHE A 189 1.92 -24.46 -7.48
N GLY A 190 0.74 -23.94 -7.17
CA GLY A 190 0.13 -23.97 -5.84
C GLY A 190 0.62 -22.82 -4.95
N VAL A 191 -0.22 -22.48 -3.96
CA VAL A 191 -0.03 -21.34 -3.05
C VAL A 191 1.27 -21.45 -2.25
N ASN A 192 1.57 -22.63 -1.70
CA ASN A 192 2.71 -22.82 -0.80
C ASN A 192 4.06 -22.56 -1.49
N LYS A 193 4.21 -23.02 -2.73
CA LYS A 193 5.45 -22.80 -3.50
C LYS A 193 5.66 -21.33 -3.83
N ILE A 194 4.58 -20.63 -4.18
CA ILE A 194 4.65 -19.19 -4.50
C ILE A 194 4.98 -18.37 -3.25
N ILE A 195 4.41 -18.70 -2.09
CA ILE A 195 4.79 -18.08 -0.81
C ILE A 195 6.27 -18.32 -0.50
N SER A 196 6.76 -19.57 -0.67
CA SER A 196 8.16 -19.89 -0.41
C SER A 196 9.11 -19.10 -1.33
N ILE A 197 8.78 -18.96 -2.61
CA ILE A 197 9.55 -18.14 -3.56
C ILE A 197 9.56 -16.68 -3.10
N GLY A 198 8.41 -16.12 -2.69
CA GLY A 198 8.32 -14.77 -2.17
C GLY A 198 9.19 -14.54 -0.93
N LEU A 199 9.23 -15.50 0.00
CA LEU A 199 10.08 -15.44 1.19
C LEU A 199 11.58 -15.50 0.83
N ILE A 200 11.95 -16.34 -0.12
CA ILE A 200 13.34 -16.41 -0.61
C ILE A 200 13.76 -15.08 -1.26
N LEU A 201 12.91 -14.49 -2.07
CA LEU A 201 13.16 -13.17 -2.69
C LEU A 201 13.32 -12.08 -1.63
N LEU A 202 12.46 -12.06 -0.62
CA LEU A 202 12.54 -11.11 0.49
C LEU A 202 13.84 -11.27 1.27
N PHE A 203 14.25 -12.52 1.54
CA PHE A 203 15.52 -12.81 2.19
C PHE A 203 16.73 -12.37 1.34
N SER A 204 16.67 -12.62 0.03
CA SER A 204 17.72 -12.20 -0.92
C SER A 204 17.86 -10.68 -1.00
N ALA A 205 16.74 -9.94 -1.00
CA ALA A 205 16.75 -8.48 -0.94
C ALA A 205 17.44 -7.97 0.35
N GLY A 206 17.18 -8.61 1.49
CA GLY A 206 17.88 -8.30 2.73
C GLY A 206 19.40 -8.50 2.64
N LEU A 207 19.85 -9.59 1.98
CA LEU A 207 21.29 -9.85 1.77
C LEU A 207 21.93 -8.80 0.84
N VAL A 208 21.25 -8.39 -0.22
CA VAL A 208 21.75 -7.34 -1.12
C VAL A 208 21.88 -6.02 -0.39
N ASN A 209 20.90 -5.65 0.44
CA ASN A 209 20.98 -4.44 1.26
C ASN A 209 22.16 -4.45 2.26
N LEU A 210 22.57 -5.63 2.74
CA LEU A 210 23.74 -5.78 3.60
C LEU A 210 25.07 -5.70 2.84
N SER A 211 25.06 -5.89 1.51
CA SER A 211 26.30 -5.96 0.71
C SER A 211 26.90 -4.58 0.38
N GLY A 212 26.18 -3.49 0.62
CA GLY A 212 26.72 -2.14 0.41
C GLY A 212 25.68 -1.03 0.39
N ILE A 213 26.16 0.20 0.28
CA ILE A 213 25.40 1.45 0.28
C ILE A 213 25.38 2.14 -1.09
N SER A 214 25.62 1.40 -2.17
CA SER A 214 25.51 1.96 -3.52
C SER A 214 24.06 2.20 -3.90
N LEU A 215 23.81 3.15 -4.80
CA LEU A 215 22.45 3.44 -5.27
C LEU A 215 21.76 2.18 -5.81
N GLY A 216 22.50 1.31 -6.51
CA GLY A 216 21.98 0.06 -7.02
C GLY A 216 21.47 -0.90 -5.94
N ASN A 217 22.10 -0.93 -4.76
CA ASN A 217 21.68 -1.78 -3.65
C ASN A 217 20.35 -1.33 -3.03
N PHE A 218 20.01 -0.05 -3.14
CA PHE A 218 18.74 0.49 -2.65
C PHE A 218 17.56 0.23 -3.59
N PHE A 219 17.81 -0.17 -4.86
CA PHE A 219 16.76 -0.51 -5.82
C PHE A 219 16.28 -1.98 -5.70
N THR A 220 16.92 -2.80 -4.88
CA THR A 220 16.58 -4.21 -4.65
C THR A 220 15.65 -4.41 -3.47
#